data_4860e3e662fd53e1b594aed742677e0e
#
_entry.id   4860e3e662fd53e1b594aed742677e0e
#
_cell.length_a   1.000
_cell.length_b   1.000
_cell.length_c   1.000
_cell.angle_alpha   90.00
_cell.angle_beta   90.00
_cell.angle_gamma   90.00
#
_symmetry.space_group_name_H-M   'P 1'
#
loop_
_entity.id
_entity.type
_entity.pdbx_description
1 polymer ?
#
loop_
_entity_poly.entity_id
_entity_poly.type
_entity_poly.pdbx_seq_one_letter_code
_entity_poly.pdbx_strand_id
1 'polypeptide(L)'
;KSFENLVSWHQTAIDQTENPLTIQVGGKEPTAEEVMFNGILGTAGADPTADEWIASLDLVKDYTDIYQLSCSHIHQHLKTDQDVLKVHKAAKEMCAELQEYTYYIEVPKYTTHYTQGTQPRNKQNIITWINSCLGSIGNSKYVAYFAGGIKYYNEFGLLSNSDVMGTIFGLGDTSASNYGPWKSFAGMNRGVIYDGQGPVSPNYGSDSRYNELNELAQMYANMIVIKDTPSSGKQTMLWHCFSSQVKQDSERFLSIVRLNLYLKKTLRPILNKYLEEPNIWGTWKNIYLEVKPILDNLVDENAMSEYTWMGDQDAGSYSELSVNNEADVRQGKYKVILKYKDIVPMQEITINIVIDAASKSVNISENE
;
A
#
# COMPACT_ATOMS: atom_id res chain seq x y z
N LYS A 1 -25.76 31.90 -4.14
CA LYS A 1 -26.09 31.47 -5.53
C LYS A 1 -26.68 30.07 -5.41
N SER A 2 -27.85 29.81 -6.05
CA SER A 2 -28.53 28.53 -5.91
C SER A 2 -27.82 27.44 -6.70
N PHE A 3 -27.93 26.21 -6.25
CA PHE A 3 -27.36 25.02 -6.91
C PHE A 3 -27.82 24.89 -8.38
N GLU A 4 -29.04 25.31 -8.68
CA GLU A 4 -29.61 25.34 -10.03
C GLU A 4 -28.82 26.24 -11.01
N ASN A 5 -28.26 27.34 -10.55
CA ASN A 5 -27.42 28.20 -11.38
C ASN A 5 -26.06 27.55 -11.69
N LEU A 6 -25.50 26.75 -10.78
CA LEU A 6 -24.25 26.01 -11.01
C LEU A 6 -24.44 24.88 -12.04
N VAL A 7 -25.58 24.18 -11.97
CA VAL A 7 -25.91 23.09 -12.92
C VAL A 7 -26.13 23.64 -14.32
N SER A 8 -26.80 24.82 -14.45
CA SER A 8 -27.00 25.46 -15.76
C SER A 8 -25.67 25.91 -16.38
N TRP A 9 -24.69 26.34 -15.58
CA TRP A 9 -23.36 26.68 -16.06
C TRP A 9 -22.59 25.47 -16.59
N HIS A 10 -22.72 24.34 -15.90
CA HIS A 10 -22.05 23.10 -16.29
C HIS A 10 -22.62 22.58 -17.62
N GLN A 11 -23.94 22.63 -17.79
CA GLN A 11 -24.60 22.17 -19.01
C GLN A 11 -24.19 23.05 -20.23
N THR A 12 -24.11 24.35 -20.05
CA THR A 12 -23.74 25.28 -21.13
C THR A 12 -22.25 25.13 -21.54
N ALA A 13 -21.39 24.74 -20.59
CA ALA A 13 -19.98 24.48 -20.88
C ALA A 13 -19.76 23.18 -21.66
N ILE A 14 -20.64 22.19 -21.52
CA ILE A 14 -20.56 20.91 -22.24
C ILE A 14 -21.05 21.01 -23.68
N ASP A 15 -22.03 21.87 -23.94
CA ASP A 15 -22.66 21.98 -25.25
C ASP A 15 -21.90 22.83 -26.29
N GLN A 16 -20.79 23.47 -25.90
CA GLN A 16 -19.99 24.32 -26.80
C GLN A 16 -18.67 23.68 -27.20
N THR A 17 -18.62 23.11 -28.40
CA THR A 17 -17.42 22.47 -28.98
C THR A 17 -16.39 23.43 -29.57
N GLU A 18 -16.65 24.74 -29.68
CA GLU A 18 -15.76 25.67 -30.37
C GLU A 18 -15.33 26.91 -29.58
N ASN A 19 -15.83 27.12 -28.38
CA ASN A 19 -15.38 28.24 -27.53
C ASN A 19 -15.44 27.86 -26.05
N PRO A 20 -14.37 27.98 -25.30
CA PRO A 20 -14.40 27.62 -23.90
C PRO A 20 -15.20 28.64 -23.11
N LEU A 21 -16.29 28.20 -22.51
CA LEU A 21 -16.96 28.86 -21.40
C LEU A 21 -17.69 30.17 -21.71
N THR A 22 -18.91 30.06 -22.23
CA THR A 22 -19.90 31.12 -21.99
C THR A 22 -20.53 30.93 -20.61
N ILE A 23 -20.07 31.67 -19.62
CA ILE A 23 -20.63 31.65 -18.28
C ILE A 23 -21.83 32.60 -18.26
N GLN A 24 -23.06 32.10 -18.10
CA GLN A 24 -24.22 32.93 -17.86
C GLN A 24 -24.34 33.28 -16.37
N VAL A 25 -24.20 34.54 -16.04
CA VAL A 25 -24.43 35.05 -14.70
C VAL A 25 -25.82 35.71 -14.65
N GLY A 26 -26.77 35.10 -13.96
CA GLY A 26 -28.11 35.67 -13.78
C GLY A 26 -28.94 35.73 -15.06
N GLY A 27 -28.75 34.79 -16.02
CA GLY A 27 -29.54 34.74 -17.25
C GLY A 27 -29.16 35.74 -18.34
N LYS A 28 -28.03 36.43 -18.19
CA LYS A 28 -27.43 37.28 -19.22
C LYS A 28 -26.09 36.69 -19.68
N GLU A 29 -25.79 36.85 -20.96
CA GLU A 29 -24.46 36.55 -21.46
C GLU A 29 -23.43 37.42 -20.73
N PRO A 30 -22.32 36.80 -20.21
CA PRO A 30 -21.28 37.58 -19.58
C PRO A 30 -20.59 38.52 -20.58
N THR A 31 -20.16 39.67 -20.13
CA THR A 31 -19.33 40.55 -20.95
C THR A 31 -17.98 39.94 -21.23
N ALA A 32 -17.28 40.39 -22.29
CA ALA A 32 -15.94 39.90 -22.60
C ALA A 32 -14.96 40.08 -21.45
N GLU A 33 -15.13 41.08 -20.59
CA GLU A 33 -14.34 41.26 -19.36
C GLU A 33 -14.64 40.21 -18.30
N GLU A 34 -15.94 39.86 -18.13
CA GLU A 34 -16.33 38.78 -17.18
C GLU A 34 -15.83 37.42 -17.65
N VAL A 35 -15.83 37.17 -18.97
CA VAL A 35 -15.25 35.94 -19.54
C VAL A 35 -13.72 35.94 -19.39
N MET A 36 -13.04 37.05 -19.63
CA MET A 36 -11.60 37.15 -19.43
C MET A 36 -11.18 36.99 -17.97
N PHE A 37 -11.94 37.53 -17.03
CA PHE A 37 -11.66 37.37 -15.59
C PHE A 37 -11.84 35.92 -15.11
N ASN A 38 -12.81 35.21 -15.68
CA ASN A 38 -13.03 33.81 -15.41
C ASN A 38 -12.22 32.87 -16.32
N GLY A 39 -11.71 33.38 -17.41
CA GLY A 39 -10.96 32.66 -18.44
C GLY A 39 -9.44 32.75 -18.28
N ILE A 40 -8.94 33.12 -17.11
CA ILE A 40 -7.59 32.70 -16.73
C ILE A 40 -7.68 31.21 -16.36
N LEU A 41 -8.03 30.43 -17.34
CA LEU A 41 -7.59 29.07 -17.45
C LEU A 41 -6.08 29.17 -17.50
N GLY A 42 -5.43 28.88 -16.38
CA GLY A 42 -4.00 28.65 -16.42
C GLY A 42 -3.76 27.71 -17.58
N THR A 43 -2.84 27.99 -18.47
CA THR A 43 -2.35 27.02 -19.44
C THR A 43 -2.00 25.79 -18.62
N ALA A 44 -2.61 24.65 -18.92
CA ALA A 44 -2.19 23.40 -18.33
C ALA A 44 -0.68 23.34 -18.54
N GLY A 45 0.10 23.27 -17.46
CA GLY A 45 1.53 23.15 -17.53
C GLY A 45 1.89 21.94 -18.40
N ALA A 46 3.08 21.89 -18.94
CA ALA A 46 3.57 20.69 -19.59
C ALA A 46 3.49 19.52 -18.60
N ASP A 47 3.22 18.31 -19.10
CA ASP A 47 3.30 17.10 -18.28
C ASP A 47 4.68 17.04 -17.61
N PRO A 48 4.76 16.71 -16.32
CA PRO A 48 6.03 16.64 -15.61
C PRO A 48 6.93 15.54 -16.20
N THR A 49 8.20 15.78 -16.25
CA THR A 49 9.22 14.83 -16.67
C THR A 49 9.52 13.80 -15.59
N ALA A 50 10.16 12.69 -15.94
CA ALA A 50 10.61 11.69 -14.96
C ALA A 50 11.57 12.29 -13.90
N ASP A 51 12.40 13.25 -14.28
CA ASP A 51 13.33 13.90 -13.35
C ASP A 51 12.61 14.82 -12.35
N GLU A 52 11.54 15.49 -12.77
CA GLU A 52 10.70 16.28 -11.87
C GLU A 52 9.91 15.39 -10.90
N TRP A 53 9.43 14.23 -11.35
CA TRP A 53 8.85 13.23 -10.47
C TRP A 53 9.85 12.73 -9.43
N ILE A 54 11.10 12.45 -9.84
CA ILE A 54 12.16 12.02 -8.93
C ILE A 54 12.51 13.14 -7.94
N ALA A 55 12.62 14.38 -8.39
CA ALA A 55 12.86 15.53 -7.52
C ALA A 55 11.73 15.70 -6.48
N SER A 56 10.48 15.39 -6.83
CA SER A 56 9.36 15.45 -5.88
C SER A 56 9.46 14.42 -4.76
N LEU A 57 10.13 13.27 -4.98
CA LEU A 57 10.36 12.28 -3.94
C LEU A 57 11.27 12.81 -2.83
N ASP A 58 12.18 13.74 -3.13
CA ASP A 58 13.04 14.33 -2.11
C ASP A 58 12.25 15.15 -1.10
N LEU A 59 11.14 15.76 -1.50
CA LEU A 59 10.25 16.50 -0.61
C LEU A 59 9.56 15.61 0.41
N VAL A 60 9.37 14.33 0.09
CA VAL A 60 8.71 13.37 0.99
C VAL A 60 9.64 12.92 2.11
N LYS A 61 10.96 13.03 1.95
CA LYS A 61 11.96 12.60 2.94
C LYS A 61 11.82 13.32 4.28
N ASP A 62 11.27 14.53 4.28
CA ASP A 62 11.08 15.33 5.48
C ASP A 62 9.86 14.90 6.33
N TYR A 63 9.00 14.03 5.78
CA TYR A 63 7.77 13.57 6.44
C TYR A 63 7.96 12.18 7.05
N THR A 64 8.15 12.12 8.35
CA THR A 64 8.43 10.86 9.08
C THR A 64 7.18 10.08 9.52
N ASP A 65 6.00 10.67 9.44
CA ASP A 65 4.70 10.09 9.85
C ASP A 65 3.99 9.32 8.73
N ILE A 66 4.45 9.42 7.49
CA ILE A 66 3.93 8.70 6.34
C ILE A 66 4.45 7.26 6.33
N TYR A 67 3.59 6.29 6.04
CA TYR A 67 3.94 4.86 5.94
C TYR A 67 3.86 4.30 4.51
N GLN A 68 3.06 4.91 3.66
CA GLN A 68 2.72 4.40 2.33
C GLN A 68 2.91 5.51 1.30
N LEU A 69 3.56 5.19 0.20
CA LEU A 69 3.80 6.10 -0.92
C LEU A 69 3.36 5.46 -2.22
N SER A 70 2.90 6.26 -3.16
CA SER A 70 2.69 5.88 -4.55
C SER A 70 2.82 7.10 -5.47
N CYS A 71 3.32 6.88 -6.65
CA CYS A 71 3.18 7.79 -7.77
C CYS A 71 1.94 7.39 -8.58
N SER A 72 0.75 7.56 -8.00
CA SER A 72 -0.50 7.27 -8.69
C SER A 72 -0.64 8.17 -9.93
N HIS A 73 -1.34 7.68 -10.96
CA HIS A 73 -1.51 8.39 -12.23
C HIS A 73 -0.22 8.72 -13.01
N ILE A 74 0.96 8.28 -12.56
CA ILE A 74 2.23 8.53 -13.24
C ILE A 74 2.17 8.17 -14.72
N HIS A 75 1.47 7.09 -15.02
CA HIS A 75 1.24 6.65 -16.39
C HIS A 75 0.40 7.62 -17.23
N GLN A 76 -0.34 8.56 -16.67
CA GLN A 76 -1.10 9.56 -17.41
C GLN A 76 -0.21 10.72 -17.89
N HIS A 77 0.94 10.90 -17.27
CA HIS A 77 1.84 12.02 -17.51
C HIS A 77 3.11 11.59 -18.25
N LEU A 78 3.67 10.43 -17.89
CA LEU A 78 4.87 9.90 -18.56
C LEU A 78 4.48 8.98 -19.72
N LYS A 79 4.92 9.32 -20.92
CA LYS A 79 4.51 8.68 -22.17
C LYS A 79 5.25 7.37 -22.48
N THR A 80 6.34 7.07 -21.77
CA THR A 80 7.14 5.88 -22.00
C THR A 80 7.23 5.02 -20.76
N ASP A 81 7.18 3.70 -20.91
CA ASP A 81 7.41 2.75 -19.81
C ASP A 81 8.80 2.95 -19.19
N GLN A 82 9.78 3.37 -19.98
CA GLN A 82 11.15 3.60 -19.50
C GLN A 82 11.20 4.74 -18.48
N ASP A 83 10.51 5.84 -18.73
CA ASP A 83 10.43 6.97 -17.81
C ASP A 83 9.68 6.60 -16.53
N VAL A 84 8.58 5.87 -16.66
CA VAL A 84 7.82 5.33 -15.52
C VAL A 84 8.69 4.42 -14.64
N LEU A 85 9.42 3.49 -15.27
CA LEU A 85 10.32 2.58 -14.55
C LEU A 85 11.49 3.32 -13.88
N LYS A 86 11.98 4.40 -14.47
CA LYS A 86 13.02 5.28 -13.88
C LYS A 86 12.52 5.88 -12.55
N VAL A 87 11.29 6.39 -12.51
CA VAL A 87 10.69 6.94 -11.28
C VAL A 87 10.45 5.84 -10.24
N HIS A 88 9.88 4.71 -10.65
CA HIS A 88 9.66 3.59 -9.72
C HIS A 88 10.97 3.06 -9.12
N LYS A 89 12.05 3.06 -9.89
CA LYS A 89 13.39 2.68 -9.41
C LYS A 89 13.89 3.65 -8.34
N ALA A 90 13.80 4.94 -8.58
CA ALA A 90 14.20 5.97 -7.63
C ALA A 90 13.38 5.89 -6.32
N ALA A 91 12.05 5.72 -6.43
CA ALA A 91 11.18 5.56 -5.27
C ALA A 91 11.52 4.31 -4.45
N LYS A 92 11.79 3.17 -5.11
CA LYS A 92 12.24 1.93 -4.44
C LYS A 92 13.58 2.12 -3.73
N GLU A 93 14.54 2.78 -4.37
CA GLU A 93 15.85 3.06 -3.80
C GLU A 93 15.73 3.95 -2.56
N MET A 94 14.92 5.00 -2.63
CA MET A 94 14.61 5.86 -1.48
C MET A 94 13.97 5.06 -0.33
N CYS A 95 12.99 4.22 -0.60
CA CYS A 95 12.36 3.39 0.44
C CYS A 95 13.33 2.39 1.07
N ALA A 96 14.25 1.83 0.28
CA ALA A 96 15.26 0.89 0.77
C ALA A 96 16.35 1.58 1.61
N GLU A 97 16.73 2.80 1.24
CA GLU A 97 17.71 3.62 1.97
C GLU A 97 17.15 4.09 3.32
N LEU A 98 15.99 4.76 3.29
CA LEU A 98 15.38 5.36 4.48
C LEU A 98 14.74 4.31 5.39
N GLN A 99 14.17 3.25 4.80
CA GLN A 99 13.40 2.21 5.51
C GLN A 99 12.27 2.80 6.38
N GLU A 100 11.55 3.77 5.83
CA GLU A 100 10.46 4.46 6.53
C GLU A 100 9.12 4.33 5.83
N TYR A 101 9.15 3.95 4.54
CA TYR A 101 7.97 3.87 3.69
C TYR A 101 7.88 2.52 2.96
N THR A 102 6.66 2.13 2.64
CA THR A 102 6.38 1.14 1.60
C THR A 102 5.93 1.87 0.34
N TYR A 103 6.39 1.44 -0.82
CA TYR A 103 6.05 2.03 -2.11
C TYR A 103 5.10 1.12 -2.88
N TYR A 104 3.94 1.65 -3.24
CA TYR A 104 2.92 0.90 -3.95
C TYR A 104 2.90 1.32 -5.41
N ILE A 105 3.04 0.32 -6.28
CA ILE A 105 3.04 0.48 -7.73
C ILE A 105 1.71 -0.01 -8.27
N GLU A 106 1.02 0.86 -8.99
CA GLU A 106 -0.17 0.49 -9.71
C GLU A 106 0.19 -0.13 -11.06
N VAL A 107 -0.30 -1.33 -11.31
CA VAL A 107 -0.26 -1.92 -12.65
C VAL A 107 -1.31 -1.21 -13.49
N PRO A 108 -0.93 -0.58 -14.62
CA PRO A 108 -1.89 0.15 -15.46
C PRO A 108 -3.09 -0.72 -15.84
N LYS A 109 -4.29 -0.18 -15.71
CA LYS A 109 -5.53 -0.92 -15.96
C LYS A 109 -5.75 -1.31 -17.43
N TYR A 110 -5.13 -0.59 -18.36
CA TYR A 110 -5.23 -0.83 -19.81
C TYR A 110 -3.89 -1.21 -20.43
N THR A 111 -3.94 -1.87 -21.59
CA THR A 111 -2.74 -2.35 -22.30
C THR A 111 -1.95 -1.26 -23.01
N THR A 112 -2.63 -0.22 -23.46
CA THR A 112 -1.98 0.98 -24.03
C THR A 112 -2.14 2.14 -23.07
N HIS A 113 -1.13 3.00 -23.02
CA HIS A 113 -1.13 4.14 -22.13
C HIS A 113 -2.38 5.01 -22.38
N TYR A 114 -3.21 5.19 -21.37
CA TYR A 114 -4.12 6.34 -21.14
C TYR A 114 -5.29 6.61 -22.05
N THR A 115 -5.50 5.90 -23.11
CA THR A 115 -6.70 6.09 -23.94
C THR A 115 -7.87 5.26 -23.39
N GLN A 116 -8.91 5.94 -22.92
CA GLN A 116 -10.20 5.32 -22.72
C GLN A 116 -10.59 4.56 -24.02
N GLY A 117 -10.94 3.28 -23.86
CA GLY A 117 -11.32 2.44 -25.00
C GLY A 117 -10.33 1.34 -25.39
N THR A 118 -9.15 1.29 -24.75
CA THR A 118 -8.24 0.15 -24.94
C THR A 118 -8.66 -1.04 -24.06
N GLN A 119 -8.23 -2.25 -24.45
CA GLN A 119 -8.61 -3.46 -23.74
C GLN A 119 -8.04 -3.46 -22.31
N PRO A 120 -8.85 -3.82 -21.29
CA PRO A 120 -8.34 -4.06 -19.94
C PRO A 120 -7.23 -5.11 -19.95
N ARG A 121 -6.24 -4.97 -19.07
CA ARG A 121 -5.17 -5.96 -18.97
C ARG A 121 -5.70 -7.30 -18.50
N ASN A 122 -5.37 -8.34 -19.24
CA ASN A 122 -5.59 -9.73 -18.85
C ASN A 122 -4.40 -10.25 -18.00
N LYS A 123 -4.50 -11.49 -17.52
CA LYS A 123 -3.48 -12.16 -16.71
C LYS A 123 -2.07 -12.02 -17.31
N GLN A 124 -1.93 -12.38 -18.60
CA GLN A 124 -0.62 -12.35 -19.26
C GLN A 124 -0.02 -10.93 -19.33
N ASN A 125 -0.86 -9.94 -19.64
CA ASN A 125 -0.41 -8.55 -19.73
C ASN A 125 -0.01 -7.97 -18.36
N ILE A 126 -0.69 -8.39 -17.27
CA ILE A 126 -0.34 -8.02 -15.90
C ILE A 126 1.03 -8.63 -15.54
N ILE A 127 1.20 -9.94 -15.77
CA ILE A 127 2.46 -10.66 -15.50
C ILE A 127 3.62 -10.06 -16.30
N THR A 128 3.42 -9.80 -17.58
CA THR A 128 4.47 -9.22 -18.44
C THR A 128 4.90 -7.84 -17.93
N TRP A 129 3.96 -7.00 -17.53
CA TRP A 129 4.27 -5.68 -17.01
C TRP A 129 5.03 -5.74 -15.67
N ILE A 130 4.58 -6.59 -14.74
CA ILE A 130 5.28 -6.80 -13.45
C ILE A 130 6.70 -7.34 -13.68
N ASN A 131 6.88 -8.28 -14.61
CA ASN A 131 8.20 -8.80 -14.97
C ASN A 131 9.11 -7.71 -15.54
N SER A 132 8.59 -6.80 -16.36
CA SER A 132 9.32 -5.63 -16.83
C SER A 132 9.79 -4.75 -15.67
N CYS A 133 8.91 -4.50 -14.69
CA CYS A 133 9.28 -3.77 -13.48
C CYS A 133 10.36 -4.52 -12.68
N LEU A 134 10.16 -5.81 -12.40
CA LEU A 134 11.14 -6.62 -11.66
C LEU A 134 12.48 -6.68 -12.36
N GLY A 135 12.51 -6.74 -13.70
CA GLY A 135 13.74 -6.68 -14.49
C GLY A 135 14.49 -5.36 -14.35
N SER A 136 13.77 -4.24 -14.18
CA SER A 136 14.35 -2.91 -14.07
C SER A 136 14.70 -2.51 -12.64
N ILE A 137 13.85 -2.83 -11.66
CA ILE A 137 13.98 -2.35 -10.29
C ILE A 137 14.34 -3.46 -9.28
N GLY A 138 14.20 -4.72 -9.66
CA GLY A 138 14.45 -5.88 -8.80
C GLY A 138 13.39 -6.08 -7.71
N ASN A 139 13.52 -7.19 -6.98
CA ASN A 139 12.67 -7.49 -5.83
C ASN A 139 12.96 -6.56 -4.64
N SER A 140 11.94 -6.27 -3.85
CA SER A 140 12.08 -5.47 -2.62
C SER A 140 10.90 -5.72 -1.68
N LYS A 141 11.19 -5.85 -0.38
CA LYS A 141 10.17 -5.90 0.66
C LYS A 141 9.36 -4.59 0.79
N TYR A 142 9.94 -3.48 0.36
CA TYR A 142 9.30 -2.17 0.43
C TYR A 142 8.41 -1.85 -0.78
N VAL A 143 8.37 -2.72 -1.79
CA VAL A 143 7.59 -2.50 -3.02
C VAL A 143 6.46 -3.51 -3.12
N ALA A 144 5.26 -3.07 -3.46
CA ALA A 144 4.10 -3.92 -3.74
C ALA A 144 3.40 -3.49 -5.03
N TYR A 145 2.93 -4.47 -5.81
CA TYR A 145 2.20 -4.24 -7.06
C TYR A 145 0.71 -4.47 -6.84
N PHE A 146 -0.12 -3.50 -7.20
CA PHE A 146 -1.57 -3.59 -7.13
C PHE A 146 -2.15 -3.52 -8.53
N ALA A 147 -3.06 -4.43 -8.85
CA ALA A 147 -3.60 -4.60 -10.19
C ALA A 147 -5.11 -4.81 -10.21
N GLY A 148 -5.68 -4.61 -11.39
CA GLY A 148 -7.10 -4.86 -11.64
C GLY A 148 -7.90 -3.60 -11.96
N GLY A 149 -7.47 -2.44 -11.51
CA GLY A 149 -8.32 -1.24 -11.54
C GLY A 149 -9.60 -1.46 -10.73
N ILE A 150 -10.42 -0.46 -10.56
CA ILE A 150 -11.69 -0.57 -9.84
C ILE A 150 -12.81 0.11 -10.64
N LYS A 151 -13.98 -0.52 -10.67
CA LYS A 151 -15.22 0.08 -11.15
C LYS A 151 -16.00 0.64 -9.97
N TYR A 152 -16.58 1.80 -10.16
CA TYR A 152 -17.41 2.47 -9.15
C TYR A 152 -18.47 3.33 -9.85
N TYR A 153 -19.52 3.68 -9.13
CA TYR A 153 -20.45 4.69 -9.60
C TYR A 153 -19.94 6.09 -9.23
N ASN A 154 -19.79 6.95 -10.23
CA ASN A 154 -19.39 8.34 -10.01
C ASN A 154 -20.56 9.16 -9.42
N GLU A 155 -20.32 10.42 -9.13
CA GLU A 155 -21.31 11.37 -8.58
C GLU A 155 -22.59 11.52 -9.44
N PHE A 156 -22.53 11.17 -10.72
CA PHE A 156 -23.68 11.18 -11.63
C PHE A 156 -24.36 9.80 -11.74
N GLY A 157 -23.97 8.82 -10.93
CA GLY A 157 -24.52 7.47 -10.96
C GLY A 157 -24.08 6.65 -12.20
N LEU A 158 -23.07 7.11 -12.93
CA LEU A 158 -22.51 6.39 -14.08
C LEU A 158 -21.37 5.48 -13.66
N LEU A 159 -21.36 4.26 -14.21
CA LEU A 159 -20.28 3.31 -13.96
C LEU A 159 -18.98 3.82 -14.60
N SER A 160 -17.99 4.09 -13.77
CA SER A 160 -16.69 4.63 -14.15
C SER A 160 -15.55 3.71 -13.72
N ASN A 161 -14.42 3.81 -14.39
CA ASN A 161 -13.21 3.03 -14.10
C ASN A 161 -12.18 3.95 -13.44
N SER A 162 -11.68 3.57 -12.27
CA SER A 162 -10.65 4.30 -11.53
C SER A 162 -9.39 3.48 -11.33
N ASP A 163 -8.34 4.18 -10.99
CA ASP A 163 -7.12 3.62 -10.45
C ASP A 163 -7.36 3.16 -9.00
N VAL A 164 -6.54 2.23 -8.52
CA VAL A 164 -6.81 1.57 -7.22
C VAL A 164 -6.13 2.22 -6.03
N MET A 165 -5.13 3.10 -6.24
CA MET A 165 -4.24 3.54 -5.15
C MET A 165 -4.96 4.25 -4.00
N GLY A 166 -5.88 5.15 -4.30
CA GLY A 166 -6.68 5.82 -3.25
C GLY A 166 -7.45 4.82 -2.38
N THR A 167 -8.06 3.82 -3.01
CA THR A 167 -8.78 2.74 -2.31
C THR A 167 -7.83 1.88 -1.49
N ILE A 168 -6.66 1.52 -2.03
CA ILE A 168 -5.65 0.72 -1.32
C ILE A 168 -5.11 1.46 -0.10
N PHE A 169 -4.84 2.75 -0.21
CA PHE A 169 -4.44 3.57 0.94
C PHE A 169 -5.54 3.62 2.00
N GLY A 170 -6.78 3.87 1.60
CA GLY A 170 -7.93 3.87 2.52
C GLY A 170 -8.11 2.53 3.25
N LEU A 171 -7.97 1.39 2.56
CA LEU A 171 -7.98 0.06 3.19
C LEU A 171 -6.82 -0.11 4.18
N GLY A 172 -5.61 0.31 3.79
CA GLY A 172 -4.41 0.24 4.61
C GLY A 172 -4.54 1.06 5.90
N ASP A 173 -5.03 2.29 5.79
CA ASP A 173 -5.19 3.21 6.92
C ASP A 173 -6.34 2.80 7.84
N THR A 174 -7.48 2.37 7.27
CA THR A 174 -8.62 1.84 8.05
C THR A 174 -8.21 0.59 8.82
N SER A 175 -7.47 -0.33 8.19
CA SER A 175 -6.96 -1.52 8.87
C SER A 175 -5.95 -1.17 9.96
N ALA A 176 -5.07 -0.19 9.72
CA ALA A 176 -4.09 0.23 10.71
C ALA A 176 -4.75 0.90 11.92
N SER A 177 -5.75 1.75 11.70
CA SER A 177 -6.47 2.44 12.78
C SER A 177 -7.30 1.51 13.64
N ASN A 178 -7.93 0.48 13.05
CA ASN A 178 -8.84 -0.41 13.76
C ASN A 178 -8.15 -1.64 14.36
N TYR A 179 -7.07 -2.13 13.75
CA TYR A 179 -6.48 -3.43 14.09
C TYR A 179 -4.95 -3.40 14.21
N GLY A 180 -4.33 -2.27 13.97
CA GLY A 180 -2.87 -2.10 13.92
C GLY A 180 -2.27 -2.34 12.53
N PRO A 181 -1.12 -1.69 12.24
CA PRO A 181 -0.46 -1.75 10.93
C PRO A 181 0.06 -3.15 10.57
N TRP A 182 0.24 -4.02 11.55
CA TRP A 182 0.68 -5.41 11.39
C TRP A 182 -0.42 -6.37 10.91
N LYS A 183 -1.66 -5.92 10.80
CA LYS A 183 -2.73 -6.74 10.22
C LYS A 183 -2.79 -6.56 8.70
N SER A 184 -3.01 -7.67 8.00
CA SER A 184 -3.26 -7.61 6.56
C SER A 184 -4.54 -6.84 6.28
N PHE A 185 -4.52 -5.93 5.32
CA PHE A 185 -5.69 -5.18 4.83
C PHE A 185 -6.31 -5.80 3.56
N ALA A 186 -6.14 -7.10 3.38
CA ALA A 186 -6.70 -7.90 2.29
C ALA A 186 -7.61 -9.02 2.83
N GLY A 187 -8.28 -9.70 1.91
CA GLY A 187 -9.19 -10.81 2.20
C GLY A 187 -10.58 -10.37 2.64
N MET A 188 -11.43 -11.34 2.96
CA MET A 188 -12.86 -11.13 3.21
C MET A 188 -13.16 -10.25 4.44
N ASN A 189 -12.25 -10.19 5.41
CA ASN A 189 -12.51 -9.47 6.65
C ASN A 189 -12.09 -7.99 6.62
N ARG A 190 -11.06 -7.63 5.86
CA ARG A 190 -10.46 -6.29 5.88
C ARG A 190 -10.19 -5.71 4.51
N GLY A 191 -10.28 -6.52 3.45
CA GLY A 191 -10.06 -6.09 2.08
C GLY A 191 -11.31 -5.67 1.32
N VAL A 192 -12.48 -5.64 1.95
CA VAL A 192 -13.76 -5.33 1.30
C VAL A 192 -13.81 -3.85 0.92
N ILE A 193 -14.22 -3.58 -0.31
CA ILE A 193 -14.39 -2.25 -0.90
C ILE A 193 -15.88 -2.04 -1.14
N TYR A 194 -16.53 -1.36 -0.21
CA TYR A 194 -18.00 -1.27 -0.15
C TYR A 194 -18.61 -0.60 -1.39
N ASP A 195 -17.99 0.43 -1.94
CA ASP A 195 -18.49 1.15 -3.12
C ASP A 195 -17.97 0.56 -4.44
N GLY A 196 -17.16 -0.51 -4.36
CA GLY A 196 -16.57 -1.15 -5.52
C GLY A 196 -17.56 -2.00 -6.30
N GLN A 197 -17.62 -1.79 -7.61
CA GLN A 197 -18.44 -2.56 -8.56
C GLN A 197 -17.63 -3.63 -9.28
N GLY A 198 -16.46 -3.99 -8.76
CA GLY A 198 -15.57 -5.01 -9.29
C GLY A 198 -14.32 -4.46 -9.97
N PRO A 199 -13.43 -5.35 -10.43
CA PRO A 199 -12.22 -4.96 -11.15
C PRO A 199 -12.53 -4.48 -12.57
N VAL A 200 -11.67 -3.63 -13.11
CA VAL A 200 -11.66 -3.25 -14.54
C VAL A 200 -11.13 -4.41 -15.37
N SER A 201 -10.07 -5.09 -14.91
CA SER A 201 -9.59 -6.34 -15.50
C SER A 201 -10.62 -7.48 -15.35
N PRO A 202 -10.45 -8.61 -16.04
CA PRO A 202 -11.27 -9.78 -15.78
C PRO A 202 -11.28 -10.14 -14.29
N ASN A 203 -12.44 -10.56 -13.78
CA ASN A 203 -12.53 -11.01 -12.40
C ASN A 203 -11.88 -12.39 -12.24
N TYR A 204 -10.79 -12.45 -11.50
CA TYR A 204 -10.08 -13.70 -11.15
C TYR A 204 -10.56 -14.29 -9.81
N GLY A 205 -11.54 -13.66 -9.16
CA GLY A 205 -12.10 -14.13 -7.89
C GLY A 205 -13.09 -15.26 -7.98
N SER A 206 -13.53 -15.68 -9.19
CA SER A 206 -14.41 -16.84 -9.37
C SER A 206 -13.63 -18.14 -9.19
N ASP A 207 -14.30 -19.18 -8.69
CA ASP A 207 -13.68 -20.49 -8.42
C ASP A 207 -13.08 -21.12 -9.69
N SER A 208 -13.73 -20.91 -10.85
CA SER A 208 -13.20 -21.36 -12.15
C SER A 208 -11.87 -20.71 -12.57
N ARG A 209 -11.48 -19.59 -11.94
CA ARG A 209 -10.24 -18.85 -12.22
C ARG A 209 -9.29 -18.79 -11.04
N TYR A 210 -9.52 -19.60 -10.03
CA TYR A 210 -8.69 -19.61 -8.82
C TYR A 210 -7.20 -19.88 -9.14
N ASN A 211 -6.89 -20.80 -10.04
CA ASN A 211 -5.52 -21.06 -10.47
C ASN A 211 -4.88 -19.83 -11.13
N GLU A 212 -5.64 -19.06 -11.92
CA GLU A 212 -5.11 -17.82 -12.53
C GLU A 212 -4.84 -16.75 -11.47
N LEU A 213 -5.68 -16.67 -10.46
CA LEU A 213 -5.46 -15.77 -9.32
C LEU A 213 -4.21 -16.14 -8.53
N ASN A 214 -4.00 -17.44 -8.29
CA ASN A 214 -2.80 -17.94 -7.63
C ASN A 214 -1.53 -17.67 -8.45
N GLU A 215 -1.55 -17.85 -9.76
CA GLU A 215 -0.43 -17.50 -10.63
C GLU A 215 -0.10 -16.00 -10.55
N LEU A 216 -1.12 -15.13 -10.57
CA LEU A 216 -0.95 -13.68 -10.40
C LEU A 216 -0.34 -13.35 -9.03
N ALA A 217 -0.83 -13.97 -7.96
CA ALA A 217 -0.29 -13.79 -6.61
C ALA A 217 1.17 -14.29 -6.51
N GLN A 218 1.50 -15.37 -7.22
CA GLN A 218 2.88 -15.85 -7.31
C GLN A 218 3.81 -14.86 -8.03
N MET A 219 3.27 -14.05 -8.91
CA MET A 219 3.96 -12.96 -9.61
C MET A 219 3.79 -11.60 -8.90
N TYR A 220 3.53 -11.62 -7.59
CA TYR A 220 3.40 -10.43 -6.73
C TYR A 220 2.25 -9.49 -7.07
N ALA A 221 1.27 -9.91 -7.87
CA ALA A 221 0.10 -9.11 -8.18
C ALA A 221 -0.93 -9.18 -7.05
N ASN A 222 -1.15 -8.08 -6.36
CA ASN A 222 -2.24 -7.92 -5.41
C ASN A 222 -3.49 -7.50 -6.18
N MET A 223 -4.45 -8.42 -6.33
CA MET A 223 -5.58 -8.26 -7.24
C MET A 223 -6.82 -7.73 -6.54
N ILE A 224 -7.53 -6.81 -7.20
CA ILE A 224 -8.93 -6.54 -6.89
C ILE A 224 -9.78 -7.62 -7.56
N VAL A 225 -10.66 -8.23 -6.78
CA VAL A 225 -11.53 -9.33 -7.23
C VAL A 225 -12.96 -9.15 -6.71
N ILE A 226 -13.89 -9.88 -7.30
CA ILE A 226 -15.22 -10.11 -6.73
C ILE A 226 -15.25 -11.54 -6.20
N LYS A 227 -15.59 -11.70 -4.93
CA LYS A 227 -15.80 -12.99 -4.27
C LYS A 227 -17.18 -13.05 -3.63
N ASP A 228 -17.76 -14.25 -3.59
CA ASP A 228 -18.95 -14.51 -2.81
C ASP A 228 -18.57 -14.63 -1.34
N THR A 229 -19.23 -13.84 -0.49
CA THR A 229 -19.05 -13.90 0.96
C THR A 229 -20.26 -14.56 1.62
N PRO A 230 -20.09 -15.38 2.65
CA PRO A 230 -21.21 -16.10 3.28
C PRO A 230 -22.31 -15.20 3.82
N SER A 231 -21.96 -13.98 4.24
CA SER A 231 -22.90 -13.05 4.91
C SER A 231 -23.49 -11.98 4.01
N SER A 232 -22.80 -11.59 2.92
CA SER A 232 -23.14 -10.37 2.16
C SER A 232 -23.19 -10.60 0.64
N GLY A 233 -23.07 -11.84 0.17
CA GLY A 233 -23.05 -12.16 -1.26
C GLY A 233 -21.79 -11.63 -1.96
N LYS A 234 -21.92 -11.26 -3.23
CA LYS A 234 -20.78 -10.80 -4.06
C LYS A 234 -20.25 -9.45 -3.56
N GLN A 235 -19.00 -9.43 -3.18
CA GLN A 235 -18.31 -8.21 -2.75
C GLN A 235 -17.02 -8.00 -3.54
N THR A 236 -16.73 -6.74 -3.84
CA THR A 236 -15.44 -6.32 -4.37
C THR A 236 -14.44 -6.23 -3.23
N MET A 237 -13.25 -6.81 -3.41
CA MET A 237 -12.23 -6.80 -2.37
C MET A 237 -10.81 -6.88 -2.94
N LEU A 238 -9.84 -6.40 -2.14
CA LEU A 238 -8.43 -6.72 -2.32
C LEU A 238 -8.21 -8.14 -1.77
N TRP A 239 -7.67 -9.06 -2.59
CA TRP A 239 -7.54 -10.45 -2.18
C TRP A 239 -6.23 -10.79 -1.48
N HIS A 240 -5.11 -10.28 -1.98
CA HIS A 240 -3.78 -10.47 -1.40
C HIS A 240 -3.11 -9.15 -1.03
N CYS A 241 -2.09 -9.23 -0.16
CA CYS A 241 -1.32 -8.08 0.30
C CYS A 241 0.16 -8.49 0.44
N PHE A 242 0.82 -8.65 -0.72
CA PHE A 242 2.22 -9.08 -0.82
C PHE A 242 3.12 -7.93 -1.25
N SER A 243 4.33 -7.92 -0.70
CA SER A 243 5.45 -7.17 -1.26
C SER A 243 6.07 -7.95 -2.43
N SER A 244 7.01 -7.33 -3.15
CA SER A 244 7.77 -8.01 -4.18
C SER A 244 9.01 -8.78 -3.65
N GLN A 245 9.07 -9.07 -2.35
CA GLN A 245 10.12 -9.88 -1.73
C GLN A 245 10.01 -11.35 -2.16
N VAL A 246 11.13 -12.08 -2.13
CA VAL A 246 11.15 -13.50 -2.49
C VAL A 246 10.20 -14.34 -1.62
N LYS A 247 9.69 -15.44 -2.19
CA LYS A 247 8.59 -16.22 -1.58
C LYS A 247 8.92 -16.85 -0.23
N GLN A 248 10.18 -17.20 0.01
CA GLN A 248 10.64 -17.87 1.22
C GLN A 248 10.81 -16.93 2.42
N ASP A 249 10.71 -15.63 2.19
CA ASP A 249 10.91 -14.61 3.19
C ASP A 249 9.54 -14.18 3.76
N SER A 250 9.40 -14.10 5.08
CA SER A 250 8.19 -13.60 5.74
C SER A 250 7.91 -12.13 5.39
N GLU A 251 8.95 -11.35 5.07
CA GLU A 251 8.83 -9.96 4.60
C GLU A 251 8.15 -9.85 3.20
N ARG A 252 7.80 -10.97 2.57
CA ARG A 252 6.85 -11.01 1.46
C ARG A 252 5.48 -10.48 1.86
N PHE A 253 5.08 -10.64 3.11
CA PHE A 253 3.81 -10.11 3.60
C PHE A 253 3.96 -8.65 4.00
N LEU A 254 3.18 -7.77 3.38
CA LEU A 254 3.21 -6.34 3.70
C LEU A 254 2.89 -6.06 5.17
N SER A 255 2.10 -6.90 5.82
CA SER A 255 1.82 -6.79 7.26
C SER A 255 3.10 -6.85 8.10
N ILE A 256 4.05 -7.74 7.76
CA ILE A 256 5.34 -7.86 8.45
C ILE A 256 6.23 -6.63 8.17
N VAL A 257 6.28 -6.18 6.92
CA VAL A 257 7.03 -4.97 6.58
C VAL A 257 6.48 -3.75 7.32
N ARG A 258 5.15 -3.61 7.38
CA ARG A 258 4.48 -2.53 8.11
C ARG A 258 4.72 -2.60 9.63
N LEU A 259 4.79 -3.81 10.22
CA LEU A 259 5.21 -3.99 11.60
C LEU A 259 6.63 -3.46 11.82
N ASN A 260 7.57 -3.80 10.94
CA ASN A 260 8.95 -3.30 11.02
C ASN A 260 9.02 -1.77 10.97
N LEU A 261 8.26 -1.15 10.06
CA LEU A 261 8.18 0.31 9.97
C LEU A 261 7.56 0.92 11.24
N TYR A 262 6.50 0.31 11.77
CA TYR A 262 5.85 0.75 13.00
C TYR A 262 6.83 0.69 14.18
N LEU A 263 7.51 -0.44 14.38
CA LEU A 263 8.51 -0.59 15.43
C LEU A 263 9.60 0.49 15.31
N LYS A 264 10.15 0.70 14.13
CA LYS A 264 11.18 1.71 13.89
C LYS A 264 10.69 3.12 14.26
N LYS A 265 9.50 3.50 13.79
CA LYS A 265 8.93 4.84 14.05
C LYS A 265 8.51 5.04 15.50
N THR A 266 8.03 4.00 16.17
CA THR A 266 7.61 4.08 17.58
C THR A 266 8.81 4.08 18.54
N LEU A 267 9.83 3.29 18.25
CA LEU A 267 10.99 3.17 19.15
C LEU A 267 12.00 4.31 18.99
N ARG A 268 12.16 4.85 17.77
CA ARG A 268 13.13 5.94 17.51
C ARG A 268 12.93 7.17 18.40
N PRO A 269 11.73 7.74 18.59
CA PRO A 269 11.54 8.90 19.48
C PRO A 269 11.91 8.58 20.94
N ILE A 270 11.61 7.37 21.40
CA ILE A 270 11.96 6.92 22.76
C ILE A 270 13.48 6.86 22.90
N LEU A 271 14.17 6.22 21.94
CA LEU A 271 15.63 6.13 21.97
C LEU A 271 16.28 7.50 21.85
N ASN A 272 15.76 8.39 21.02
CA ASN A 272 16.29 9.76 20.86
C ASN A 272 16.19 10.60 22.12
N LYS A 273 15.20 10.34 22.98
CA LYS A 273 15.05 11.01 24.28
C LYS A 273 16.28 10.80 25.20
N TYR A 274 16.97 9.68 25.03
CA TYR A 274 18.14 9.31 25.83
C TYR A 274 19.50 9.70 25.19
N LEU A 275 19.47 10.41 24.06
CA LEU A 275 20.68 11.02 23.53
C LEU A 275 21.20 12.06 24.52
N GLU A 276 22.52 12.14 24.67
CA GLU A 276 23.24 12.97 25.64
C GLU A 276 23.06 12.55 27.12
N GLU A 277 22.28 11.51 27.43
CA GLU A 277 22.25 10.95 28.78
C GLU A 277 23.48 10.08 29.03
N PRO A 278 23.90 9.91 30.32
CA PRO A 278 25.01 9.06 30.64
C PRO A 278 24.90 7.64 30.12
N ASN A 279 25.91 7.17 29.40
CA ASN A 279 25.91 5.83 28.79
C ASN A 279 26.27 4.75 29.82
N ILE A 280 25.33 4.43 30.70
CA ILE A 280 25.47 3.51 31.84
C ILE A 280 24.26 2.54 31.91
N TRP A 281 24.43 1.43 32.63
CA TRP A 281 23.36 0.43 32.81
C TRP A 281 22.04 0.99 33.35
N GLY A 282 22.09 1.98 34.22
CA GLY A 282 20.87 2.64 34.72
C GLY A 282 20.06 3.28 33.60
N THR A 283 20.71 3.96 32.68
CA THR A 283 20.06 4.54 31.47
C THR A 283 19.51 3.46 30.55
N TRP A 284 20.29 2.40 30.28
CA TRP A 284 19.83 1.29 29.42
C TRP A 284 18.62 0.57 30.00
N LYS A 285 18.60 0.38 31.33
CA LYS A 285 17.42 -0.19 32.02
C LYS A 285 16.20 0.71 31.88
N ASN A 286 16.37 2.03 32.01
CA ASN A 286 15.27 2.98 31.84
C ASN A 286 14.71 2.94 30.40
N ILE A 287 15.57 2.87 29.38
CA ILE A 287 15.15 2.66 27.99
C ILE A 287 14.30 1.41 27.84
N TYR A 288 14.78 0.28 28.39
CA TYR A 288 14.04 -0.99 28.32
C TYR A 288 12.68 -0.89 29.02
N LEU A 289 12.60 -0.28 30.20
CA LEU A 289 11.36 -0.12 30.95
C LEU A 289 10.34 0.76 30.21
N GLU A 290 10.79 1.71 29.41
CA GLU A 290 9.92 2.56 28.58
C GLU A 290 9.45 1.82 27.30
N VAL A 291 10.29 0.97 26.72
CA VAL A 291 10.01 0.21 25.50
C VAL A 291 9.19 -1.06 25.78
N LYS A 292 9.44 -1.74 26.91
CA LYS A 292 8.84 -3.02 27.25
C LYS A 292 7.30 -3.04 27.16
N PRO A 293 6.53 -2.08 27.69
CA PRO A 293 5.08 -2.06 27.59
C PRO A 293 4.57 -2.04 26.13
N ILE A 294 5.31 -1.38 25.23
CA ILE A 294 4.96 -1.32 23.81
C ILE A 294 5.14 -2.70 23.18
N LEU A 295 6.25 -3.36 23.47
CA LEU A 295 6.52 -4.70 22.93
C LEU A 295 5.58 -5.75 23.50
N ASP A 296 5.27 -5.69 24.80
CA ASP A 296 4.29 -6.57 25.45
C ASP A 296 2.90 -6.42 24.80
N ASN A 297 2.45 -5.17 24.58
CA ASN A 297 1.19 -4.90 23.89
C ASN A 297 1.15 -5.49 22.47
N LEU A 298 2.26 -5.42 21.73
CA LEU A 298 2.34 -6.02 20.40
C LEU A 298 2.24 -7.55 20.42
N VAL A 299 2.71 -8.20 21.48
CA VAL A 299 2.50 -9.64 21.68
C VAL A 299 1.03 -9.92 22.00
N ASP A 300 0.43 -9.15 22.90
CA ASP A 300 -0.97 -9.31 23.31
C ASP A 300 -1.94 -9.11 22.14
N GLU A 301 -1.61 -8.18 21.22
CA GLU A 301 -2.39 -7.90 20.01
C GLU A 301 -2.07 -8.84 18.83
N ASN A 302 -1.23 -9.85 19.05
CA ASN A 302 -0.78 -10.81 18.03
C ASN A 302 -0.14 -10.10 16.81
N ALA A 303 0.68 -9.10 17.05
CA ALA A 303 1.58 -8.53 16.06
C ALA A 303 2.82 -9.38 15.88
N MET A 304 3.31 -9.94 16.98
CA MET A 304 4.40 -10.91 17.07
C MET A 304 4.08 -11.94 18.14
N SER A 305 4.68 -13.14 18.06
CA SER A 305 4.43 -14.20 19.04
C SER A 305 5.32 -14.08 20.28
N GLU A 306 6.53 -13.60 20.11
CA GLU A 306 7.53 -13.38 21.16
C GLU A 306 8.58 -12.38 20.71
N TYR A 307 9.26 -11.78 21.67
CA TYR A 307 10.41 -10.92 21.38
C TYR A 307 11.55 -11.14 22.36
N THR A 308 12.76 -10.76 21.97
CA THR A 308 13.94 -10.68 22.81
C THR A 308 14.60 -9.32 22.62
N TRP A 309 14.71 -8.58 23.71
CA TRP A 309 15.43 -7.31 23.76
C TRP A 309 16.85 -7.56 24.24
N MET A 310 17.84 -7.25 23.41
CA MET A 310 19.25 -7.40 23.74
C MET A 310 19.88 -5.99 23.75
N GLY A 311 19.81 -5.35 24.90
CA GLY A 311 20.34 -4.02 25.15
C GLY A 311 21.14 -3.97 26.45
N ASP A 312 21.59 -5.10 26.98
CA ASP A 312 22.41 -5.27 28.18
C ASP A 312 21.84 -4.60 29.45
N GLN A 313 20.50 -4.46 29.51
CA GLN A 313 19.80 -3.78 30.61
C GLN A 313 20.00 -4.46 31.98
N ASP A 314 20.33 -5.73 32.00
CA ASP A 314 20.56 -6.54 33.22
C ASP A 314 22.04 -6.88 33.45
N ALA A 315 22.92 -6.43 32.56
CA ALA A 315 24.35 -6.73 32.63
C ALA A 315 25.07 -5.85 33.68
N GLY A 316 25.68 -6.49 34.65
CA GLY A 316 26.54 -5.84 35.61
C GLY A 316 28.00 -5.69 35.16
N SER A 317 28.38 -6.37 34.09
CA SER A 317 29.70 -6.34 33.46
C SER A 317 29.62 -6.73 31.99
N TYR A 318 30.57 -6.24 31.21
CA TYR A 318 30.67 -6.66 29.80
C TYR A 318 31.12 -8.12 29.71
N SER A 319 30.44 -8.86 28.85
CA SER A 319 30.80 -10.22 28.48
C SER A 319 31.04 -10.32 26.98
N GLU A 320 31.64 -11.40 26.50
CA GLU A 320 31.80 -11.65 25.08
C GLU A 320 30.45 -11.76 24.34
N LEU A 321 29.38 -12.04 25.06
CA LEU A 321 28.01 -12.14 24.53
C LEU A 321 27.22 -10.82 24.62
N SER A 322 27.80 -9.79 25.22
CA SER A 322 27.20 -8.46 25.30
C SER A 322 27.11 -7.81 23.92
N VAL A 323 25.99 -7.15 23.64
CA VAL A 323 25.79 -6.33 22.42
C VAL A 323 26.69 -5.09 22.45
N ASN A 324 26.93 -4.55 23.65
CA ASN A 324 27.79 -3.39 23.90
C ASN A 324 29.09 -3.85 24.57
N ASN A 325 30.20 -3.34 24.10
CA ASN A 325 31.50 -3.53 24.74
C ASN A 325 32.01 -2.21 25.35
N GLU A 326 33.05 -2.32 26.19
CA GLU A 326 33.61 -1.15 26.86
C GLU A 326 34.11 -0.06 25.90
N ALA A 327 34.63 -0.45 24.75
CA ALA A 327 35.10 0.48 23.74
C ALA A 327 33.93 1.26 23.07
N ASP A 328 32.80 0.58 22.80
CA ASP A 328 31.59 1.23 22.29
C ASP A 328 31.04 2.24 23.31
N VAL A 329 30.98 1.86 24.57
CA VAL A 329 30.46 2.71 25.65
C VAL A 329 31.36 3.94 25.85
N ARG A 330 32.68 3.77 25.82
CA ARG A 330 33.63 4.91 25.88
C ARG A 330 33.55 5.85 24.67
N GLN A 331 33.05 5.37 23.54
CA GLN A 331 32.76 6.17 22.35
C GLN A 331 31.35 6.79 22.35
N GLY A 332 30.61 6.65 23.45
CA GLY A 332 29.23 7.14 23.53
C GLY A 332 28.22 6.32 22.72
N LYS A 333 28.57 5.10 22.31
CA LYS A 333 27.68 4.24 21.51
C LYS A 333 26.87 3.31 22.40
N TYR A 334 25.57 3.25 22.17
CA TYR A 334 24.66 2.26 22.73
C TYR A 334 23.98 1.51 21.60
N LYS A 335 24.07 0.20 21.62
CA LYS A 335 23.49 -0.71 20.61
C LYS A 335 22.40 -1.56 21.22
N VAL A 336 21.31 -1.71 20.49
CA VAL A 336 20.21 -2.59 20.84
C VAL A 336 19.90 -3.50 19.68
N ILE A 337 19.64 -4.77 19.96
CA ILE A 337 19.10 -5.73 19.01
C ILE A 337 17.75 -6.19 19.54
N LEU A 338 16.70 -5.86 18.80
CA LEU A 338 15.37 -6.43 19.00
C LEU A 338 15.20 -7.60 18.05
N LYS A 339 15.05 -8.80 18.62
CA LYS A 339 14.64 -10.00 17.86
C LYS A 339 13.20 -10.28 18.17
N TYR A 340 12.41 -10.61 17.18
CA TYR A 340 11.02 -11.02 17.39
C TYR A 340 10.66 -12.13 16.42
N LYS A 341 9.63 -12.89 16.77
CA LYS A 341 9.07 -13.93 15.91
C LYS A 341 7.77 -13.44 15.32
N ASP A 342 7.78 -13.31 14.01
CA ASP A 342 6.66 -12.82 13.23
C ASP A 342 5.47 -13.79 13.19
N ILE A 343 4.28 -13.25 12.95
CA ILE A 343 3.05 -14.00 12.73
C ILE A 343 2.61 -13.73 11.28
N VAL A 344 2.84 -14.72 10.41
CA VAL A 344 2.46 -14.61 9.01
C VAL A 344 0.96 -14.85 8.82
N PRO A 345 0.30 -14.14 7.89
CA PRO A 345 -1.09 -14.42 7.53
C PRO A 345 -1.26 -15.82 6.94
N MET A 346 -2.36 -16.50 7.31
CA MET A 346 -2.73 -17.78 6.71
C MET A 346 -3.04 -17.60 5.22
N GLN A 347 -2.44 -18.46 4.37
CA GLN A 347 -2.59 -18.40 2.92
C GLN A 347 -3.37 -19.58 2.35
N GLU A 348 -3.34 -20.71 3.04
CA GLU A 348 -3.96 -21.94 2.57
C GLU A 348 -4.66 -22.64 3.74
N ILE A 349 -5.84 -23.16 3.49
CA ILE A 349 -6.60 -23.97 4.44
C ILE A 349 -6.94 -25.26 3.71
N THR A 350 -6.40 -26.39 4.19
CA THR A 350 -6.74 -27.72 3.70
C THR A 350 -7.71 -28.37 4.68
N ILE A 351 -8.85 -28.79 4.19
CA ILE A 351 -9.85 -29.52 4.97
C ILE A 351 -9.88 -30.97 4.46
N ASN A 352 -9.48 -31.93 5.28
CA ASN A 352 -9.57 -33.34 4.97
C ASN A 352 -10.83 -33.94 5.60
N ILE A 353 -11.76 -34.45 4.77
CA ILE A 353 -12.93 -35.19 5.24
C ILE A 353 -12.69 -36.68 5.01
N VAL A 354 -12.51 -37.43 6.08
CA VAL A 354 -12.44 -38.90 6.03
C VAL A 354 -13.69 -39.46 6.65
N ILE A 355 -14.45 -40.24 5.88
CA ILE A 355 -15.62 -40.95 6.39
C ILE A 355 -15.11 -42.27 6.98
N ASP A 356 -15.05 -42.35 8.29
CA ASP A 356 -14.79 -43.60 8.99
C ASP A 356 -16.13 -44.32 9.24
N ALA A 357 -16.39 -45.35 8.44
CA ALA A 357 -17.60 -46.15 8.52
C ALA A 357 -17.74 -46.94 9.82
N ALA A 358 -16.65 -47.16 10.55
CA ALA A 358 -16.65 -47.90 11.82
C ALA A 358 -16.99 -47.02 13.02
N SER A 359 -16.59 -45.72 12.97
CA SER A 359 -16.77 -44.80 14.10
C SER A 359 -17.98 -43.85 13.95
N LYS A 360 -18.63 -43.82 12.78
CA LYS A 360 -19.64 -42.81 12.40
C LYS A 360 -19.11 -41.37 12.51
N SER A 361 -17.80 -41.18 12.52
CA SER A 361 -17.17 -39.85 12.44
C SER A 361 -16.97 -39.48 10.99
N VAL A 362 -17.27 -38.25 10.64
CA VAL A 362 -17.05 -37.70 9.29
C VAL A 362 -15.90 -36.70 9.37
N ASN A 363 -14.78 -37.04 8.75
CA ASN A 363 -13.68 -36.11 8.54
C ASN A 363 -13.73 -35.61 7.09
N ILE A 364 -13.79 -34.34 6.87
CA ILE A 364 -13.96 -33.73 5.54
C ILE A 364 -12.62 -33.20 5.03
N SER A 365 -12.21 -33.63 3.82
CA SER A 365 -10.96 -33.21 3.17
C SER A 365 -11.24 -32.58 1.80
N GLU A 366 -11.15 -31.26 1.69
CA GLU A 366 -11.09 -30.53 0.42
C GLU A 366 -9.71 -29.94 0.24
N ASN A 367 -9.06 -30.29 -0.86
CA ASN A 367 -7.85 -29.60 -1.31
C ASN A 367 -8.30 -28.41 -2.17
N GLU A 368 -8.20 -27.19 -1.65
CA GLU A 368 -8.27 -25.96 -2.43
C GLU A 368 -6.89 -25.44 -2.81
#